data_87afaae936dffc33ee90d9b0a5097981
#
_entry.id   87afaae936dffc33ee90d9b0a5097981
#
_cell.length_a   1.000
_cell.length_b   1.000
_cell.length_c   1.000
_cell.angle_alpha   90.00
_cell.angle_beta   90.00
_cell.angle_gamma   90.00
#
_symmetry.space_group_name_H-M   'P 1'
#
loop_
_entity.id
_entity.type
_entity.pdbx_description
1 polymer ?
#
loop_
_entity_poly.entity_id
_entity_poly.type
_entity_poly.pdbx_seq_one_letter_code
_entity_poly.pdbx_strand_id
1 'polypeptide(L)'
;MEINRSNINEIVTKASLRPDKDYGQNFLVEPSICERIVDALKLDEKDYALEVGPGLGSLTHFVSLKNPKYDAVDIDPRMVNFLRVVYQENSNIQIIESDIRKHDASKYNIVIGNLPYNITTETIQFFLTNATSAKRMVFMIQSEALNRFYDIKGKEYGPVSVLLHLLGSIEKLFTVKAGSFYPAPKCSSVVFAINIDETKDRESAIGAFKLAKSLFLNRRKTIQNNLVNTFKDKELVTKVCEDLNINPLSRPEDLSPETYLAIYHYLQN
;
A
#
# COMPACT_ATOMS: atom_id res chain seq x y z
N MET A 1 12.50 15.88 15.19
CA MET A 1 13.99 15.83 14.93
C MET A 1 14.19 15.50 13.46
N GLU A 2 14.85 16.39 12.71
CA GLU A 2 15.14 16.19 11.30
C GLU A 2 16.28 15.17 11.09
N ILE A 3 16.05 14.17 10.25
CA ILE A 3 17.06 13.19 9.84
C ILE A 3 17.65 13.59 8.49
N ASN A 4 18.98 13.66 8.42
CA ASN A 4 19.71 14.00 7.19
C ASN A 4 21.07 13.28 7.11
N ARG A 5 21.78 13.46 6.00
CA ARG A 5 23.07 12.77 5.76
C ARG A 5 24.15 13.11 6.76
N SER A 6 24.14 14.32 7.34
CA SER A 6 25.16 14.76 8.26
C SER A 6 25.00 14.17 9.66
N ASN A 7 23.74 13.88 10.08
CA ASN A 7 23.46 13.42 11.44
C ASN A 7 23.08 11.94 11.56
N ILE A 8 22.75 11.25 10.45
CA ILE A 8 22.26 9.85 10.49
C ILE A 8 23.22 8.89 11.20
N ASN A 9 24.53 8.99 10.93
CA ASN A 9 25.54 8.11 11.56
C ASN A 9 25.62 8.34 13.07
N GLU A 10 25.53 9.59 13.51
CA GLU A 10 25.52 9.93 14.91
C GLU A 10 24.28 9.41 15.62
N ILE A 11 23.09 9.60 15.02
CA ILE A 11 21.81 9.11 15.55
C ILE A 11 21.84 7.58 15.71
N VAL A 12 22.20 6.87 14.63
CA VAL A 12 22.26 5.39 14.62
C VAL A 12 23.25 4.88 15.66
N THR A 13 24.41 5.56 15.81
CA THR A 13 25.43 5.14 16.77
C THR A 13 25.02 5.43 18.21
N LYS A 14 24.59 6.66 18.52
CA LYS A 14 24.20 7.07 19.88
C LYS A 14 22.99 6.31 20.40
N ALA A 15 22.00 6.05 19.54
CA ALA A 15 20.81 5.31 19.91
C ALA A 15 20.97 3.78 19.78
N SER A 16 22.11 3.29 19.32
CA SER A 16 22.35 1.85 19.03
C SER A 16 21.34 1.26 18.05
N LEU A 17 20.86 2.08 17.09
CA LEU A 17 19.79 1.76 16.13
C LEU A 17 20.34 1.35 14.76
N ARG A 18 21.16 0.28 14.71
CA ARG A 18 21.68 -0.22 13.44
C ARG A 18 20.53 -0.69 12.55
N PRO A 19 20.53 -0.28 11.23
CA PRO A 19 19.55 -0.78 10.27
C PRO A 19 19.54 -2.31 10.23
N ASP A 20 18.35 -2.89 10.29
CA ASP A 20 18.16 -4.32 10.26
C ASP A 20 17.63 -4.77 8.90
N LYS A 21 18.32 -5.74 8.28
CA LYS A 21 17.95 -6.27 6.97
C LYS A 21 16.67 -7.10 7.02
N ASP A 22 16.41 -7.75 8.16
CA ASP A 22 15.21 -8.58 8.34
C ASP A 22 13.95 -7.72 8.35
N TYR A 23 14.06 -6.47 8.81
CA TYR A 23 12.99 -5.46 8.70
C TYR A 23 13.04 -4.66 7.40
N GLY A 24 14.00 -4.89 6.51
CA GLY A 24 14.14 -4.18 5.24
C GLY A 24 14.42 -2.67 5.41
N GLN A 25 15.06 -2.26 6.51
CA GLN A 25 15.23 -0.85 6.88
C GLN A 25 16.21 -0.11 5.97
N ASN A 26 15.69 0.89 5.28
CA ASN A 26 16.42 1.89 4.50
C ASN A 26 15.84 3.26 4.87
N PHE A 27 16.54 4.01 5.71
CA PHE A 27 16.08 5.29 6.23
C PHE A 27 16.28 6.40 5.20
N LEU A 28 15.25 7.16 4.91
CA LEU A 28 15.33 8.33 4.04
C LEU A 28 16.11 9.44 4.75
N VAL A 29 17.13 10.00 4.08
CA VAL A 29 18.06 10.98 4.66
C VAL A 29 18.13 12.29 3.86
N GLU A 30 17.12 12.55 3.03
CA GLU A 30 16.98 13.76 2.23
C GLU A 30 15.73 14.54 2.68
N PRO A 31 15.87 15.59 3.50
CA PRO A 31 14.76 16.38 4.03
C PRO A 31 13.79 16.89 2.97
N SER A 32 14.30 17.41 1.84
CA SER A 32 13.47 17.90 0.75
C SER A 32 12.59 16.84 0.09
N ILE A 33 13.04 15.57 0.10
CA ILE A 33 12.23 14.45 -0.40
C ILE A 33 11.16 14.10 0.64
N CYS A 34 11.51 14.08 1.94
CA CYS A 34 10.55 13.84 3.01
C CYS A 34 9.40 14.86 2.96
N GLU A 35 9.76 16.15 2.85
CA GLU A 35 8.79 17.24 2.75
C GLU A 35 7.86 17.05 1.54
N ARG A 36 8.41 16.75 0.36
CA ARG A 36 7.61 16.48 -0.85
C ARG A 36 6.66 15.29 -0.69
N ILE A 37 7.08 14.23 0.03
CA ILE A 37 6.22 13.06 0.30
C ILE A 37 5.07 13.49 1.22
N VAL A 38 5.36 14.26 2.26
CA VAL A 38 4.36 14.74 3.23
C VAL A 38 3.41 15.75 2.59
N ASP A 39 3.90 16.65 1.74
CA ASP A 39 3.04 17.58 0.99
C ASP A 39 2.09 16.85 0.04
N ALA A 40 2.52 15.71 -0.52
CA ALA A 40 1.67 14.88 -1.36
C ALA A 40 0.50 14.24 -0.62
N LEU A 41 0.50 14.20 0.71
CA LEU A 41 -0.66 13.75 1.51
C LEU A 41 -1.86 14.69 1.38
N LYS A 42 -1.61 15.99 1.12
CA LYS A 42 -2.64 17.04 1.08
C LYS A 42 -3.44 17.10 2.39
N LEU A 43 -2.70 17.10 3.52
CA LEU A 43 -3.27 17.06 4.87
C LEU A 43 -4.17 18.27 5.15
N ASP A 44 -5.30 18.02 5.76
CA ASP A 44 -6.23 18.99 6.36
C ASP A 44 -6.16 18.88 7.89
N GLU A 45 -6.57 19.93 8.61
CA GLU A 45 -6.59 19.97 10.09
C GLU A 45 -7.48 18.89 10.72
N LYS A 46 -8.47 18.38 9.97
CA LYS A 46 -9.40 17.34 10.43
C LYS A 46 -8.91 15.92 10.17
N ASP A 47 -7.79 15.78 9.48
CA ASP A 47 -7.30 14.47 9.09
C ASP A 47 -6.71 13.73 10.30
N TYR A 48 -6.95 12.43 10.31
CA TYR A 48 -6.29 11.49 11.18
C TYR A 48 -5.36 10.61 10.33
N ALA A 49 -4.09 10.88 10.43
CA ALA A 49 -3.10 10.24 9.60
C ALA A 49 -2.42 9.06 10.31
N LEU A 50 -2.02 8.06 9.53
CA LEU A 50 -1.28 6.89 9.95
C LEU A 50 0.02 6.77 9.17
N GLU A 51 1.16 6.65 9.86
CA GLU A 51 2.44 6.25 9.25
C GLU A 51 2.74 4.78 9.50
N VAL A 52 3.13 4.07 8.44
CA VAL A 52 3.57 2.67 8.50
C VAL A 52 5.08 2.61 8.44
N GLY A 53 5.68 2.02 9.49
CA GLY A 53 7.13 1.85 9.58
C GLY A 53 7.88 3.17 9.61
N PRO A 54 7.64 4.03 10.62
CA PRO A 54 8.32 5.32 10.74
C PRO A 54 9.85 5.21 10.84
N GLY A 55 10.37 4.05 11.27
CA GLY A 55 11.79 3.84 11.47
C GLY A 55 12.40 4.88 12.40
N LEU A 56 13.37 5.66 11.92
CA LEU A 56 13.97 6.76 12.70
C LEU A 56 13.13 8.05 12.71
N GLY A 57 11.96 8.07 12.01
CA GLY A 57 11.07 9.21 12.02
C GLY A 57 11.35 10.26 10.94
N SER A 58 11.94 9.86 9.82
CA SER A 58 12.25 10.78 8.71
C SER A 58 11.00 11.47 8.16
N LEU A 59 9.92 10.72 7.93
CA LEU A 59 8.64 11.29 7.51
C LEU A 59 7.85 11.86 8.70
N THR A 60 7.89 11.17 9.85
CA THR A 60 7.24 11.59 11.10
C THR A 60 7.57 13.04 11.46
N HIS A 61 8.83 13.46 11.26
CA HIS A 61 9.25 14.84 11.51
C HIS A 61 8.44 15.85 10.71
N PHE A 62 8.32 15.65 9.40
CA PHE A 62 7.63 16.59 8.51
C PHE A 62 6.10 16.53 8.70
N VAL A 63 5.53 15.37 8.99
CA VAL A 63 4.11 15.26 9.37
C VAL A 63 3.85 16.03 10.68
N SER A 64 4.75 15.91 11.68
CA SER A 64 4.61 16.62 12.94
C SER A 64 4.55 18.14 12.80
N LEU A 65 5.22 18.69 11.78
CA LEU A 65 5.19 20.14 11.48
C LEU A 65 3.84 20.61 10.93
N LYS A 66 3.05 19.71 10.32
CA LYS A 66 1.68 20.00 9.84
C LYS A 66 0.63 19.85 10.96
N ASN A 67 1.03 19.27 12.11
CA ASN A 67 0.26 19.14 13.34
C ASN A 67 -1.11 18.41 13.22
N PRO A 68 -1.30 17.38 12.38
CA PRO A 68 -2.53 16.60 12.36
C PRO A 68 -2.61 15.69 13.60
N LYS A 69 -3.76 15.07 13.83
CA LYS A 69 -3.82 13.87 14.66
C LYS A 69 -3.12 12.73 13.94
N TYR A 70 -2.17 12.07 14.62
CA TYR A 70 -1.24 11.19 13.92
C TYR A 70 -0.78 10.00 14.76
N ASP A 71 -0.92 8.81 14.19
CA ASP A 71 -0.36 7.58 14.76
C ASP A 71 0.77 7.07 13.86
N ALA A 72 1.89 6.68 14.46
CA ALA A 72 3.01 6.05 13.78
C ALA A 72 3.18 4.62 14.32
N VAL A 73 3.02 3.63 13.45
CA VAL A 73 3.02 2.19 13.82
C VAL A 73 4.26 1.52 13.28
N ASP A 74 5.07 0.95 14.17
CA ASP A 74 6.25 0.16 13.82
C ASP A 74 6.23 -1.18 14.54
N ILE A 75 6.77 -2.21 13.89
CA ILE A 75 6.94 -3.54 14.48
C ILE A 75 8.25 -3.67 15.27
N ASP A 76 9.23 -2.78 15.00
CA ASP A 76 10.53 -2.79 15.65
C ASP A 76 10.48 -2.01 16.98
N PRO A 77 10.56 -2.70 18.15
CA PRO A 77 10.48 -2.04 19.45
C PRO A 77 11.60 -1.01 19.67
N ARG A 78 12.77 -1.18 19.00
CA ARG A 78 13.88 -0.23 19.11
C ARG A 78 13.50 1.13 18.51
N MET A 79 12.86 1.13 17.34
CA MET A 79 12.35 2.33 16.68
C MET A 79 11.23 2.98 17.47
N VAL A 80 10.29 2.16 17.96
CA VAL A 80 9.18 2.63 18.80
C VAL A 80 9.69 3.35 20.05
N ASN A 81 10.61 2.73 20.80
CA ASN A 81 11.17 3.33 22.01
C ASN A 81 11.92 4.63 21.72
N PHE A 82 12.70 4.66 20.64
CA PHE A 82 13.40 5.86 20.20
C PHE A 82 12.43 7.00 19.88
N LEU A 83 11.41 6.73 19.07
CA LEU A 83 10.43 7.75 18.67
C LEU A 83 9.57 8.23 19.85
N ARG A 84 9.22 7.37 20.81
CA ARG A 84 8.51 7.77 22.02
C ARG A 84 9.30 8.80 22.82
N VAL A 85 10.63 8.65 22.90
CA VAL A 85 11.47 9.66 23.54
C VAL A 85 11.52 10.95 22.74
N VAL A 86 11.67 10.87 21.39
CA VAL A 86 11.76 12.03 20.52
C VAL A 86 10.47 12.86 20.52
N TYR A 87 9.32 12.22 20.59
CA TYR A 87 8.00 12.87 20.47
C TYR A 87 7.20 12.91 21.79
N GLN A 88 7.83 12.67 22.94
CA GLN A 88 7.17 12.64 24.26
C GLN A 88 6.36 13.91 24.61
N GLU A 89 6.79 15.07 24.11
CA GLU A 89 6.11 16.35 24.34
C GLU A 89 5.03 16.67 23.29
N ASN A 90 4.88 15.85 22.25
CA ASN A 90 3.91 16.10 21.18
C ASN A 90 2.66 15.26 21.38
N SER A 91 1.62 15.85 21.97
CA SER A 91 0.36 15.16 22.28
C SER A 91 -0.46 14.72 21.06
N ASN A 92 -0.17 15.24 19.87
CA ASN A 92 -0.87 14.88 18.63
C ASN A 92 -0.30 13.62 17.97
N ILE A 93 0.87 13.14 18.43
CA ILE A 93 1.55 11.97 17.87
C ILE A 93 1.50 10.81 18.86
N GLN A 94 0.97 9.67 18.40
CA GLN A 94 1.03 8.43 19.15
C GLN A 94 1.97 7.44 18.45
N ILE A 95 2.98 6.93 19.17
CA ILE A 95 3.90 5.89 18.68
C ILE A 95 3.46 4.53 19.19
N ILE A 96 3.11 3.65 18.27
CA ILE A 96 2.46 2.36 18.55
C ILE A 96 3.36 1.21 18.09
N GLU A 97 3.64 0.27 19.01
CA GLU A 97 4.28 -0.99 18.69
C GLU A 97 3.25 -2.00 18.21
N SER A 98 3.25 -2.31 16.93
CA SER A 98 2.33 -3.30 16.35
C SER A 98 2.78 -3.75 14.97
N ASP A 99 2.40 -4.98 14.60
CA ASP A 99 2.34 -5.37 13.19
C ASP A 99 1.18 -4.63 12.52
N ILE A 100 1.46 -3.83 11.51
CA ILE A 100 0.44 -3.04 10.80
C ILE A 100 -0.73 -3.89 10.30
N ARG A 101 -0.48 -5.13 9.91
CA ARG A 101 -1.52 -6.06 9.42
C ARG A 101 -2.50 -6.53 10.49
N LYS A 102 -2.20 -6.25 11.76
CA LYS A 102 -3.05 -6.55 12.95
C LYS A 102 -3.62 -5.29 13.58
N HIS A 103 -3.22 -4.12 13.08
CA HIS A 103 -3.67 -2.83 13.61
C HIS A 103 -5.02 -2.45 13.01
N ASP A 104 -5.90 -1.85 13.80
CA ASP A 104 -7.17 -1.31 13.27
C ASP A 104 -6.90 -0.04 12.46
N ALA A 105 -7.02 -0.18 11.13
CA ALA A 105 -6.80 0.91 10.19
C ALA A 105 -8.09 1.68 9.82
N SER A 106 -9.25 1.29 10.34
CA SER A 106 -10.56 1.80 9.89
C SER A 106 -10.76 3.30 10.14
N LYS A 107 -10.13 3.86 11.18
CA LYS A 107 -10.30 5.26 11.62
C LYS A 107 -9.46 6.29 10.86
N TYR A 108 -8.43 5.86 10.12
CA TYR A 108 -7.50 6.78 9.44
C TYR A 108 -7.99 7.12 8.05
N ASN A 109 -8.01 8.40 7.74
CA ASN A 109 -8.39 8.88 6.42
C ASN A 109 -7.17 9.20 5.53
N ILE A 110 -5.98 9.32 6.10
CA ILE A 110 -4.72 9.50 5.40
C ILE A 110 -3.73 8.42 5.85
N VAL A 111 -3.01 7.82 4.90
CA VAL A 111 -1.97 6.83 5.19
C VAL A 111 -0.67 7.20 4.47
N ILE A 112 0.46 7.08 5.16
CA ILE A 112 1.79 7.30 4.61
C ILE A 112 2.72 6.15 5.00
N GLY A 113 3.70 5.85 4.15
CA GLY A 113 4.75 4.89 4.53
C GLY A 113 5.84 4.74 3.48
N ASN A 114 7.07 4.57 3.98
CA ASN A 114 8.17 4.03 3.21
C ASN A 114 8.18 2.51 3.44
N LEU A 115 7.48 1.78 2.56
CA LEU A 115 7.16 0.37 2.81
C LEU A 115 8.37 -0.54 2.60
N PRO A 116 8.63 -1.49 3.54
CA PRO A 116 9.61 -2.54 3.34
C PRO A 116 9.26 -3.38 2.09
N TYR A 117 10.26 -3.68 1.28
CA TYR A 117 10.07 -4.28 -0.05
C TYR A 117 9.45 -5.68 -0.03
N ASN A 118 9.69 -6.43 1.05
CA ASN A 118 9.21 -7.80 1.21
C ASN A 118 7.73 -7.92 1.57
N ILE A 119 7.10 -6.85 2.10
CA ILE A 119 5.69 -6.86 2.53
C ILE A 119 4.83 -5.81 1.82
N THR A 120 5.35 -5.17 0.76
CA THR A 120 4.67 -4.08 0.05
C THR A 120 3.26 -4.47 -0.41
N THR A 121 3.14 -5.62 -1.10
CA THR A 121 1.85 -6.05 -1.68
C THR A 121 0.82 -6.36 -0.59
N GLU A 122 1.24 -7.06 0.45
CA GLU A 122 0.39 -7.42 1.60
C GLU A 122 -0.07 -6.18 2.36
N THR A 123 0.83 -5.20 2.54
CA THR A 123 0.52 -3.94 3.23
C THR A 123 -0.49 -3.10 2.44
N ILE A 124 -0.30 -2.95 1.13
CA ILE A 124 -1.24 -2.21 0.29
C ILE A 124 -2.59 -2.93 0.24
N GLN A 125 -2.60 -4.25 0.06
CA GLN A 125 -3.82 -5.05 0.15
C GLN A 125 -4.54 -4.83 1.48
N PHE A 126 -3.80 -4.87 2.60
CA PHE A 126 -4.36 -4.64 3.93
C PHE A 126 -5.08 -3.30 4.01
N PHE A 127 -4.47 -2.21 3.56
CA PHE A 127 -5.10 -0.89 3.59
C PHE A 127 -6.31 -0.79 2.66
N LEU A 128 -6.22 -1.31 1.45
CA LEU A 128 -7.36 -1.33 0.52
C LEU A 128 -8.57 -2.11 1.08
N THR A 129 -8.34 -3.11 1.94
CA THR A 129 -9.44 -3.90 2.53
C THR A 129 -9.93 -3.36 3.88
N ASN A 130 -9.05 -2.78 4.71
CA ASN A 130 -9.35 -2.49 6.12
C ASN A 130 -9.41 -0.99 6.47
N ALA A 131 -8.75 -0.11 5.69
CA ALA A 131 -8.79 1.32 5.93
C ALA A 131 -10.06 1.93 5.33
N THR A 132 -11.19 1.70 5.99
CA THR A 132 -12.52 2.03 5.44
C THR A 132 -12.79 3.53 5.34
N SER A 133 -12.12 4.34 6.17
CA SER A 133 -12.20 5.81 6.13
C SER A 133 -11.13 6.46 5.24
N ALA A 134 -10.21 5.67 4.66
CA ALA A 134 -9.11 6.23 3.89
C ALA A 134 -9.60 6.92 2.62
N LYS A 135 -9.09 8.15 2.43
CA LYS A 135 -9.31 9.00 1.24
C LYS A 135 -8.07 9.02 0.36
N ARG A 136 -6.90 9.10 0.99
CA ARG A 136 -5.63 9.19 0.30
C ARG A 136 -4.54 8.42 1.04
N MET A 137 -3.76 7.67 0.28
CA MET A 137 -2.59 6.94 0.78
C MET A 137 -1.38 7.32 -0.08
N VAL A 138 -0.24 7.65 0.55
CA VAL A 138 1.01 7.95 -0.17
C VAL A 138 2.07 6.98 0.29
N PHE A 139 2.57 6.20 -0.66
CA PHE A 139 3.58 5.19 -0.37
C PHE A 139 4.84 5.39 -1.21
N MET A 140 5.97 4.99 -0.64
CA MET A 140 7.22 4.83 -1.34
C MET A 140 7.62 3.35 -1.34
N ILE A 141 7.92 2.82 -2.54
CA ILE A 141 8.28 1.42 -2.77
C ILE A 141 9.41 1.32 -3.80
N GLN A 142 9.96 0.12 -4.04
CA GLN A 142 10.86 -0.10 -5.17
C GLN A 142 10.19 0.24 -6.49
N SER A 143 10.92 0.90 -7.40
CA SER A 143 10.36 1.38 -8.67
C SER A 143 9.77 0.27 -9.54
N GLU A 144 10.41 -0.90 -9.55
CA GLU A 144 9.95 -2.07 -10.31
C GLU A 144 8.65 -2.70 -9.78
N ALA A 145 8.34 -2.47 -8.50
CA ALA A 145 7.13 -3.03 -7.90
C ALA A 145 5.86 -2.24 -8.25
N LEU A 146 5.98 -1.01 -8.76
CA LEU A 146 4.83 -0.14 -9.03
C LEU A 146 3.86 -0.76 -10.05
N ASN A 147 4.38 -1.42 -11.09
CA ASN A 147 3.54 -1.98 -12.16
C ASN A 147 2.53 -3.01 -11.65
N ARG A 148 2.84 -3.70 -10.52
CA ARG A 148 1.90 -4.64 -9.88
C ARG A 148 0.60 -3.99 -9.39
N PHE A 149 0.62 -2.67 -9.21
CA PHE A 149 -0.53 -1.89 -8.76
C PHE A 149 -1.09 -0.99 -9.87
N TYR A 150 -0.23 -0.59 -10.81
CA TYR A 150 -0.54 0.34 -11.87
C TYR A 150 -1.18 -0.33 -13.09
N ASP A 151 -0.68 -1.53 -13.44
CA ASP A 151 -1.15 -2.26 -14.61
C ASP A 151 -2.57 -2.81 -14.38
N ILE A 152 -3.40 -2.72 -15.42
CA ILE A 152 -4.77 -3.26 -15.46
C ILE A 152 -4.90 -4.52 -16.33
N LYS A 153 -3.80 -4.96 -16.94
CA LYS A 153 -3.65 -6.19 -17.75
C LYS A 153 -2.18 -6.58 -17.83
N GLY A 154 -1.92 -7.85 -18.17
CA GLY A 154 -0.59 -8.33 -18.52
C GLY A 154 0.21 -8.90 -17.34
N LYS A 155 1.52 -9.05 -17.54
CA LYS A 155 2.38 -9.87 -16.69
C LYS A 155 2.45 -9.42 -15.23
N GLU A 156 2.52 -8.13 -14.95
CA GLU A 156 2.66 -7.59 -13.60
C GLU A 156 1.29 -7.37 -12.93
N TYR A 157 0.20 -7.38 -13.71
CA TYR A 157 -1.17 -7.26 -13.22
C TYR A 157 -1.57 -8.43 -12.32
N GLY A 158 -2.30 -8.11 -11.26
CA GLY A 158 -2.75 -9.11 -10.28
C GLY A 158 -3.94 -8.63 -9.42
N PRO A 159 -4.39 -9.48 -8.48
CA PRO A 159 -5.62 -9.21 -7.72
C PRO A 159 -5.64 -7.89 -6.95
N VAL A 160 -4.48 -7.45 -6.42
CA VAL A 160 -4.42 -6.19 -5.67
C VAL A 160 -4.64 -4.98 -6.58
N SER A 161 -4.18 -5.06 -7.85
CA SER A 161 -4.49 -4.04 -8.85
C SER A 161 -5.99 -4.01 -9.19
N VAL A 162 -6.65 -5.19 -9.28
CA VAL A 162 -8.13 -5.26 -9.43
C VAL A 162 -8.81 -4.46 -8.33
N LEU A 163 -8.49 -4.74 -7.07
CA LEU A 163 -9.09 -4.06 -5.92
C LEU A 163 -8.84 -2.55 -5.95
N LEU A 164 -7.59 -2.14 -6.22
CA LEU A 164 -7.20 -0.74 -6.25
C LEU A 164 -8.02 0.03 -7.29
N HIS A 165 -8.08 -0.46 -8.53
CA HIS A 165 -8.77 0.22 -9.62
C HIS A 165 -10.30 0.21 -9.46
N LEU A 166 -10.87 -0.75 -8.74
CA LEU A 166 -12.29 -0.74 -8.39
C LEU A 166 -12.61 0.23 -7.25
N LEU A 167 -11.67 0.51 -6.35
CA LEU A 167 -11.86 1.41 -5.21
C LEU A 167 -11.43 2.85 -5.48
N GLY A 168 -10.61 3.10 -6.50
CA GLY A 168 -10.08 4.43 -6.72
C GLY A 168 -9.09 4.51 -7.88
N SER A 169 -8.08 5.35 -7.70
CA SER A 169 -7.05 5.60 -8.71
C SER A 169 -5.65 5.61 -8.11
N ILE A 170 -4.65 5.36 -8.96
CA ILE A 170 -3.23 5.41 -8.61
C ILE A 170 -2.53 6.50 -9.43
N GLU A 171 -1.70 7.30 -8.76
CA GLU A 171 -0.95 8.41 -9.34
C GLU A 171 0.54 8.24 -9.01
N LYS A 172 1.38 8.07 -10.03
CA LYS A 172 2.84 8.13 -9.86
C LYS A 172 3.29 9.56 -9.66
N LEU A 173 3.93 9.85 -8.53
CA LEU A 173 4.34 11.21 -8.17
C LEU A 173 5.78 11.51 -8.64
N PHE A 174 6.76 10.79 -8.11
CA PHE A 174 8.17 10.98 -8.49
C PHE A 174 9.04 9.78 -8.08
N THR A 175 10.24 9.75 -8.66
CA THR A 175 11.25 8.72 -8.37
C THR A 175 12.28 9.26 -7.38
N VAL A 176 12.73 8.39 -6.45
CA VAL A 176 13.76 8.68 -5.45
C VAL A 176 14.98 7.80 -5.71
N LYS A 177 16.15 8.43 -5.83
CA LYS A 177 17.42 7.71 -6.08
C LYS A 177 17.87 6.93 -4.86
N ALA A 178 18.52 5.79 -5.07
CA ALA A 178 19.05 4.96 -3.99
C ALA A 178 19.96 5.72 -3.00
N GLY A 179 20.75 6.67 -3.49
CA GLY A 179 21.61 7.50 -2.65
C GLY A 179 20.87 8.38 -1.64
N SER A 180 19.55 8.54 -1.72
CA SER A 180 18.75 9.30 -0.74
C SER A 180 18.46 8.52 0.54
N PHE A 181 18.97 7.30 0.66
CA PHE A 181 18.71 6.40 1.79
C PHE A 181 20.00 6.01 2.54
N TYR A 182 19.83 5.60 3.79
CA TYR A 182 20.86 5.00 4.63
C TYR A 182 20.33 3.72 5.30
N PRO A 183 20.97 2.53 5.07
CA PRO A 183 21.91 2.30 3.97
C PRO A 183 21.25 2.47 2.61
N ALA A 184 22.06 2.72 1.57
CA ALA A 184 21.52 2.86 0.22
C ALA A 184 21.01 1.49 -0.30
N PRO A 185 19.74 1.41 -0.80
CA PRO A 185 19.23 0.20 -1.44
C PRO A 185 19.90 -0.05 -2.80
N LYS A 186 19.67 -1.23 -3.38
CA LYS A 186 20.24 -1.62 -4.68
C LYS A 186 19.55 -0.95 -5.88
N CYS A 187 18.32 -0.46 -5.71
CA CYS A 187 17.51 0.13 -6.78
C CYS A 187 16.86 1.43 -6.33
N SER A 188 16.35 2.20 -7.29
CA SER A 188 15.56 3.40 -7.02
C SER A 188 14.20 3.05 -6.44
N SER A 189 13.61 4.00 -5.72
CA SER A 189 12.25 3.95 -5.23
C SER A 189 11.34 4.88 -6.02
N VAL A 190 10.04 4.66 -5.92
CA VAL A 190 9.01 5.51 -6.50
C VAL A 190 8.00 5.87 -5.42
N VAL A 191 7.63 7.14 -5.40
CA VAL A 191 6.52 7.66 -4.59
C VAL A 191 5.28 7.71 -5.46
N PHE A 192 4.18 7.19 -4.93
CA PHE A 192 2.88 7.21 -5.60
C PHE A 192 1.77 7.44 -4.59
N ALA A 193 0.64 7.92 -5.07
CA ALA A 193 -0.57 8.10 -4.29
C ALA A 193 -1.67 7.16 -4.77
N ILE A 194 -2.47 6.67 -3.84
CA ILE A 194 -3.75 6.01 -4.08
C ILE A 194 -4.83 6.98 -3.58
N ASN A 195 -5.76 7.34 -4.45
CA ASN A 195 -6.93 8.13 -4.09
C ASN A 195 -8.14 7.21 -4.08
N ILE A 196 -8.81 7.10 -2.95
CA ILE A 196 -10.02 6.29 -2.79
C ILE A 196 -11.23 7.12 -3.21
N ASP A 197 -12.08 6.53 -4.01
CA ASP A 197 -13.36 7.10 -4.40
C ASP A 197 -14.45 6.56 -3.46
N GLU A 198 -14.94 7.42 -2.56
CA GLU A 198 -15.94 7.06 -1.55
C GLU A 198 -17.30 6.67 -2.17
N THR A 199 -17.53 6.97 -3.46
CA THR A 199 -18.75 6.59 -4.18
C THR A 199 -18.76 5.14 -4.67
N LYS A 200 -17.60 4.47 -4.64
CA LYS A 200 -17.45 3.09 -5.09
C LYS A 200 -18.00 2.10 -4.07
N ASP A 201 -18.65 1.06 -4.56
CA ASP A 201 -19.13 -0.06 -3.73
C ASP A 201 -17.93 -0.92 -3.28
N ARG A 202 -17.48 -0.66 -2.06
CA ARG A 202 -16.35 -1.35 -1.44
C ARG A 202 -16.62 -2.84 -1.25
N GLU A 203 -17.85 -3.23 -0.91
CA GLU A 203 -18.20 -4.63 -0.67
C GLU A 203 -18.08 -5.44 -1.97
N SER A 204 -18.67 -4.95 -3.05
CA SER A 204 -18.56 -5.56 -4.37
C SER A 204 -17.12 -5.58 -4.89
N ALA A 205 -16.34 -4.52 -4.67
CA ALA A 205 -14.92 -4.48 -5.04
C ALA A 205 -14.10 -5.55 -4.29
N ILE A 206 -14.35 -5.75 -2.99
CA ILE A 206 -13.72 -6.81 -2.19
C ILE A 206 -14.17 -8.19 -2.68
N GLY A 207 -15.43 -8.37 -3.06
CA GLY A 207 -15.95 -9.60 -3.65
C GLY A 207 -15.25 -9.95 -4.97
N ALA A 208 -15.14 -8.98 -5.87
CA ALA A 208 -14.40 -9.11 -7.14
C ALA A 208 -12.90 -9.41 -6.92
N PHE A 209 -12.28 -8.77 -5.92
CA PHE A 209 -10.91 -9.07 -5.51
C PHE A 209 -10.73 -10.52 -5.04
N LYS A 210 -11.63 -11.03 -4.20
CA LYS A 210 -11.59 -12.42 -3.73
C LYS A 210 -11.71 -13.40 -4.90
N LEU A 211 -12.60 -13.11 -5.85
CA LEU A 211 -12.74 -13.86 -7.09
C LEU A 211 -11.42 -13.80 -7.90
N ALA A 212 -10.88 -12.63 -8.17
CA ALA A 212 -9.61 -12.47 -8.87
C ALA A 212 -8.49 -13.27 -8.18
N LYS A 213 -8.39 -13.20 -6.85
CA LYS A 213 -7.38 -13.94 -6.08
C LYS A 213 -7.49 -15.46 -6.30
N SER A 214 -8.69 -16.02 -6.37
CA SER A 214 -8.89 -17.45 -6.65
C SER A 214 -8.48 -17.83 -8.07
N LEU A 215 -8.80 -16.99 -9.07
CA LEU A 215 -8.51 -17.25 -10.47
C LEU A 215 -7.01 -17.09 -10.80
N PHE A 216 -6.32 -16.15 -10.16
CA PHE A 216 -4.88 -15.97 -10.32
C PHE A 216 -4.02 -17.10 -9.73
N LEU A 217 -4.57 -17.99 -8.88
CA LEU A 217 -3.86 -19.20 -8.42
C LEU A 217 -3.48 -20.10 -9.60
N ASN A 218 -4.27 -20.09 -10.67
CA ASN A 218 -4.03 -20.87 -11.88
C ASN A 218 -3.85 -19.94 -13.10
N ARG A 219 -3.03 -18.90 -12.97
CA ARG A 219 -2.82 -17.83 -13.95
C ARG A 219 -2.60 -18.31 -15.39
N ARG A 220 -1.96 -19.47 -15.59
CA ARG A 220 -1.68 -20.05 -16.91
C ARG A 220 -2.85 -20.75 -17.58
N LYS A 221 -3.95 -21.03 -16.85
CA LYS A 221 -5.17 -21.62 -17.40
C LYS A 221 -6.08 -20.56 -17.99
N THR A 222 -6.93 -20.97 -18.95
CA THR A 222 -7.97 -20.08 -19.49
C THR A 222 -8.97 -19.68 -18.41
N ILE A 223 -9.65 -18.55 -18.64
CA ILE A 223 -10.65 -18.04 -17.68
C ILE A 223 -11.80 -19.05 -17.50
N GLN A 224 -12.28 -19.67 -18.59
CA GLN A 224 -13.31 -20.69 -18.53
C GLN A 224 -12.90 -21.86 -17.64
N ASN A 225 -11.69 -22.40 -17.84
CA ASN A 225 -11.18 -23.50 -17.03
C ASN A 225 -11.03 -23.12 -15.55
N ASN A 226 -10.60 -21.89 -15.28
CA ASN A 226 -10.48 -21.38 -13.92
C ASN A 226 -11.84 -21.26 -13.24
N LEU A 227 -12.82 -20.65 -13.92
CA LEU A 227 -14.18 -20.51 -13.39
C LEU A 227 -14.84 -21.88 -13.15
N VAL A 228 -14.74 -22.82 -14.13
CA VAL A 228 -15.25 -24.17 -13.94
C VAL A 228 -14.58 -24.88 -12.76
N ASN A 229 -13.28 -24.74 -12.59
CA ASN A 229 -12.58 -25.31 -11.44
C ASN A 229 -13.04 -24.71 -10.10
N THR A 230 -13.42 -23.44 -10.11
CA THR A 230 -13.85 -22.72 -8.90
C THR A 230 -15.31 -23.02 -8.55
N PHE A 231 -16.22 -22.96 -9.52
CA PHE A 231 -17.67 -23.06 -9.30
C PHE A 231 -18.23 -24.48 -9.54
N LYS A 232 -17.49 -25.36 -10.21
CA LYS A 232 -17.88 -26.75 -10.53
C LYS A 232 -19.15 -26.87 -11.39
N ASP A 233 -19.51 -25.79 -12.07
CA ASP A 233 -20.68 -25.68 -12.94
C ASP A 233 -20.24 -25.15 -14.31
N LYS A 234 -20.22 -26.04 -15.32
CA LYS A 234 -19.80 -25.72 -16.67
C LYS A 234 -20.87 -24.93 -17.43
N GLU A 235 -22.13 -25.19 -17.16
CA GLU A 235 -23.26 -24.52 -17.85
C GLU A 235 -23.35 -23.07 -17.38
N LEU A 236 -23.26 -22.82 -16.05
CA LEU A 236 -23.19 -21.51 -15.48
C LEU A 236 -22.02 -20.72 -16.08
N VAL A 237 -20.82 -21.32 -16.13
CA VAL A 237 -19.64 -20.63 -16.64
C VAL A 237 -19.76 -20.30 -18.13
N THR A 238 -20.39 -21.16 -18.92
CA THR A 238 -20.65 -20.87 -20.33
C THR A 238 -21.55 -19.65 -20.47
N LYS A 239 -22.65 -19.59 -19.70
CA LYS A 239 -23.55 -18.42 -19.68
C LYS A 239 -22.85 -17.15 -19.22
N VAL A 240 -22.05 -17.23 -18.15
CA VAL A 240 -21.24 -16.07 -17.69
C VAL A 240 -20.37 -15.52 -18.83
N CYS A 241 -19.68 -16.39 -19.56
CA CYS A 241 -18.82 -15.95 -20.66
C CYS A 241 -19.63 -15.35 -21.83
N GLU A 242 -20.76 -15.93 -22.17
CA GLU A 242 -21.65 -15.45 -23.24
C GLU A 242 -22.29 -14.10 -22.88
N ASP A 243 -22.95 -14.02 -21.74
CA ASP A 243 -23.72 -12.85 -21.29
C ASP A 243 -22.84 -11.64 -21.02
N LEU A 244 -21.62 -11.86 -20.51
CA LEU A 244 -20.65 -10.80 -20.25
C LEU A 244 -19.66 -10.58 -21.40
N ASN A 245 -19.85 -11.27 -22.54
CA ASN A 245 -18.99 -11.18 -23.72
C ASN A 245 -17.49 -11.38 -23.40
N ILE A 246 -17.19 -12.38 -22.56
CA ILE A 246 -15.84 -12.75 -22.17
C ILE A 246 -15.31 -13.83 -23.10
N ASN A 247 -14.15 -13.60 -23.73
CA ASN A 247 -13.47 -14.65 -24.47
C ASN A 247 -13.06 -15.79 -23.51
N PRO A 248 -13.63 -17.01 -23.63
CA PRO A 248 -13.37 -18.11 -22.70
C PRO A 248 -11.90 -18.60 -22.72
N LEU A 249 -11.14 -18.29 -23.77
CA LEU A 249 -9.72 -18.61 -23.91
C LEU A 249 -8.80 -17.58 -23.27
N SER A 250 -9.29 -16.40 -22.90
CA SER A 250 -8.53 -15.39 -22.13
C SER A 250 -7.98 -16.00 -20.84
N ARG A 251 -6.92 -15.39 -20.32
CA ARG A 251 -6.35 -15.73 -19.00
C ARG A 251 -6.79 -14.72 -17.94
N PRO A 252 -6.62 -15.02 -16.65
CA PRO A 252 -6.92 -14.06 -15.59
C PRO A 252 -6.29 -12.68 -15.80
N GLU A 253 -5.07 -12.62 -16.33
CA GLU A 253 -4.33 -11.38 -16.59
C GLU A 253 -4.84 -10.57 -17.79
N ASP A 254 -5.75 -11.12 -18.58
CA ASP A 254 -6.34 -10.44 -19.74
C ASP A 254 -7.65 -9.73 -19.39
N LEU A 255 -8.25 -10.00 -18.23
CA LEU A 255 -9.50 -9.42 -17.79
C LEU A 255 -9.26 -8.10 -17.05
N SER A 256 -10.08 -7.08 -17.37
CA SER A 256 -10.03 -5.80 -16.66
C SER A 256 -10.64 -5.89 -15.25
N PRO A 257 -10.36 -4.94 -14.35
CA PRO A 257 -11.01 -4.86 -13.04
C PRO A 257 -12.54 -4.88 -13.12
N GLU A 258 -13.12 -4.14 -14.09
CA GLU A 258 -14.58 -4.07 -14.29
C GLU A 258 -15.14 -5.42 -14.73
N THR A 259 -14.40 -6.21 -15.50
CA THR A 259 -14.81 -7.56 -15.88
C THR A 259 -14.90 -8.48 -14.66
N TYR A 260 -13.95 -8.40 -13.74
CA TYR A 260 -14.01 -9.12 -12.46
C TYR A 260 -15.22 -8.74 -11.62
N LEU A 261 -15.54 -7.43 -11.58
CA LEU A 261 -16.72 -6.92 -10.88
C LEU A 261 -18.01 -7.43 -11.53
N ALA A 262 -18.08 -7.42 -12.87
CA ALA A 262 -19.24 -7.92 -13.61
C ALA A 262 -19.46 -9.41 -13.37
N ILE A 263 -18.40 -10.25 -13.40
CA ILE A 263 -18.50 -11.66 -13.07
C ILE A 263 -18.98 -11.85 -11.62
N TYR A 264 -18.43 -11.09 -10.68
CA TYR A 264 -18.84 -11.15 -9.27
C TYR A 264 -20.35 -10.86 -9.13
N HIS A 265 -20.85 -9.77 -9.71
CA HIS A 265 -22.28 -9.44 -9.65
C HIS A 265 -23.16 -10.49 -10.32
N TYR A 266 -22.74 -11.04 -11.47
CA TYR A 266 -23.47 -12.09 -12.16
C TYR A 266 -23.67 -13.33 -11.29
N LEU A 267 -22.67 -13.67 -10.49
CA LEU A 267 -22.68 -14.85 -9.60
C LEU A 267 -23.44 -14.63 -8.28
N GLN A 268 -23.85 -13.39 -7.96
CA GLN A 268 -24.67 -13.08 -6.78
C GLN A 268 -26.17 -13.10 -7.08
N ASN A 269 -26.56 -12.99 -8.37
CA ASN A 269 -27.93 -13.06 -8.85
C ASN A 269 -28.34 -14.49 -9.22
#